data_6c0d5503091d0d01ef7613b00df92b22
#
_entry.id   6c0d5503091d0d01ef7613b00df92b22
#
_cell.length_a   1.000
_cell.length_b   1.000
_cell.length_c   1.000
_cell.angle_alpha   90.00
_cell.angle_beta   90.00
_cell.angle_gamma   90.00
#
_symmetry.space_group_name_H-M   'P 1'
#
loop_
_entity.id
_entity.type
_entity.pdbx_description
1 polymer ?
#
loop_
_entity_poly.entity_id
_entity_poly.type
_entity_poly.pdbx_seq_one_letter_code
_entity_poly.pdbx_strand_id
1 'polypeptide(L)'
;MPFDRATGCVSPLGAKPPQGASRALSLLVRVLKIIAVNLLLLILLLIPVELWFGHWLDGPGAISMLDANPGRVEVRSSPLYPPGITITSSRNQYGFRGGPGDPAKIDLLVLGGSTTAERFVDDKDIWTEQLEARLRESGCPVEIANAGVDGHTTVGHIASFHGWFDRVPGLKPKFMLVYLGINDAAVDPKAGWYEDSVRYKSRWRQIEHYIASRSALHRLHVTLRGWWQARKNQLIHDEVRITPSTSWEPPSLPSDLDAELAAKTASYRDRLSRLTKLIRDFGARPIYITQKRMDGRLVHGEWQQIAGSNGARNTAAVDAINRTTLAFCHETGEICIDLAGKIDFVANEFADAIHTNPAGSAHIARFLAEPLLPLSCPPA
;
A
#
# COMPACT_ATOMS: atom_id res chain seq x y z
N MET A 1 -101.60 28.09 20.60
CA MET A 1 -101.06 27.69 19.31
C MET A 1 -99.61 27.36 19.49
N PRO A 2 -99.24 26.11 19.40
CA PRO A 2 -97.85 25.69 19.49
C PRO A 2 -97.31 25.36 18.14
N PHE A 3 -96.03 25.68 17.87
CA PHE A 3 -95.28 25.27 16.71
C PHE A 3 -94.30 24.16 17.12
N ASP A 4 -94.55 23.00 16.54
CA ASP A 4 -93.71 21.87 16.62
C ASP A 4 -92.51 22.00 15.67
N ARG A 5 -91.26 21.74 16.14
CA ARG A 5 -90.10 21.60 15.29
C ARG A 5 -89.42 20.28 15.62
N ALA A 6 -89.67 19.31 14.80
CA ALA A 6 -88.92 18.06 14.77
C ALA A 6 -87.52 18.31 14.19
N THR A 7 -86.49 18.04 14.99
CA THR A 7 -85.10 17.99 14.53
C THR A 7 -84.74 16.53 14.18
N GLY A 8 -84.68 16.26 12.87
CA GLY A 8 -84.21 14.98 12.34
C GLY A 8 -82.66 14.86 12.51
N CYS A 9 -82.20 13.90 13.29
CA CYS A 9 -80.81 13.45 13.32
C CYS A 9 -80.52 12.66 12.06
N VAL A 10 -79.70 13.19 11.18
CA VAL A 10 -79.12 12.48 10.05
C VAL A 10 -77.82 11.79 10.50
N SER A 11 -77.83 10.49 10.62
CA SER A 11 -76.60 9.66 10.85
C SER A 11 -75.69 9.75 9.63
N PRO A 12 -74.37 9.97 9.84
CA PRO A 12 -73.45 9.93 8.73
C PRO A 12 -73.30 8.51 8.18
N LEU A 13 -73.61 8.34 6.92
CA LEU A 13 -73.33 7.13 6.15
C LEU A 13 -71.84 6.77 6.26
N GLY A 14 -71.54 5.64 6.87
CA GLY A 14 -70.22 5.06 6.97
C GLY A 14 -69.71 4.72 5.56
N ALA A 15 -68.79 5.52 5.06
CA ALA A 15 -68.07 5.27 3.82
C ALA A 15 -67.24 3.99 4.00
N LYS A 16 -67.61 2.90 3.35
CA LYS A 16 -66.75 1.70 3.26
C LYS A 16 -65.45 2.07 2.56
N PRO A 17 -64.26 1.72 3.11
CA PRO A 17 -63.00 1.98 2.44
C PRO A 17 -62.98 1.28 1.07
N PRO A 18 -62.35 1.89 0.05
CA PRO A 18 -62.32 1.34 -1.30
C PRO A 18 -61.68 -0.04 -1.32
N GLN A 19 -62.42 -1.06 -1.77
CA GLN A 19 -61.97 -2.48 -1.78
C GLN A 19 -60.65 -2.71 -2.54
N GLY A 20 -60.18 -1.77 -3.39
CA GLY A 20 -58.90 -1.80 -4.06
C GLY A 20 -57.68 -1.57 -3.15
N ALA A 21 -57.78 -0.72 -2.11
CA ALA A 21 -56.71 -0.40 -1.21
C ALA A 21 -56.28 -1.61 -0.32
N SER A 22 -57.24 -2.44 0.12
CA SER A 22 -56.95 -3.62 0.89
C SER A 22 -56.26 -4.74 0.10
N ARG A 23 -56.60 -4.89 -1.18
CA ARG A 23 -55.95 -5.86 -2.08
C ARG A 23 -54.52 -5.40 -2.44
N ALA A 24 -54.28 -4.12 -2.71
CA ALA A 24 -52.95 -3.58 -2.96
C ALA A 24 -52.04 -3.74 -1.73
N LEU A 25 -52.53 -3.45 -0.54
CA LEU A 25 -51.80 -3.63 0.72
C LEU A 25 -51.46 -5.11 0.97
N SER A 26 -52.39 -6.05 0.74
CA SER A 26 -52.16 -7.48 0.92
C SER A 26 -51.12 -8.02 -0.09
N LEU A 27 -51.13 -7.52 -1.33
CA LEU A 27 -50.11 -7.86 -2.34
C LEU A 27 -48.71 -7.33 -1.95
N LEU A 28 -48.64 -6.08 -1.51
CA LEU A 28 -47.42 -5.48 -1.02
C LEU A 28 -46.79 -6.27 0.13
N VAL A 29 -47.63 -6.66 1.13
CA VAL A 29 -47.18 -7.49 2.28
C VAL A 29 -46.67 -8.87 1.82
N ARG A 30 -47.32 -9.50 0.83
CA ARG A 30 -46.84 -10.77 0.26
C ARG A 30 -45.51 -10.61 -0.44
N VAL A 31 -45.34 -9.58 -1.25
CA VAL A 31 -44.07 -9.28 -1.96
C VAL A 31 -42.95 -9.02 -0.93
N LEU A 32 -43.22 -8.22 0.09
CA LEU A 32 -42.25 -7.94 1.15
C LEU A 32 -41.85 -9.22 1.93
N LYS A 33 -42.80 -10.12 2.22
CA LYS A 33 -42.49 -11.41 2.83
C LYS A 33 -41.62 -12.28 1.94
N ILE A 34 -41.91 -12.36 0.63
CA ILE A 34 -41.09 -13.13 -0.31
C ILE A 34 -39.66 -12.53 -0.37
N ILE A 35 -39.52 -11.22 -0.45
CA ILE A 35 -38.20 -10.55 -0.44
C ILE A 35 -37.47 -10.86 0.88
N ALA A 36 -38.15 -10.74 2.03
CA ALA A 36 -37.54 -11.01 3.33
C ALA A 36 -37.05 -12.46 3.48
N VAL A 37 -37.87 -13.44 3.02
CA VAL A 37 -37.49 -14.87 3.04
C VAL A 37 -36.29 -15.13 2.13
N ASN A 38 -36.29 -14.58 0.88
CA ASN A 38 -35.18 -14.77 -0.02
C ASN A 38 -33.90 -14.11 0.51
N LEU A 39 -34.02 -12.92 1.13
CA LEU A 39 -32.86 -12.21 1.74
C LEU A 39 -32.31 -13.05 2.92
N LEU A 40 -33.20 -13.62 3.76
CA LEU A 40 -32.78 -14.51 4.85
C LEU A 40 -32.05 -15.75 4.32
N LEU A 41 -32.61 -16.40 3.31
CA LEU A 41 -31.98 -17.57 2.67
C LEU A 41 -30.63 -17.21 2.06
N LEU A 42 -30.50 -16.04 1.39
CA LEU A 42 -29.24 -15.55 0.86
C LEU A 42 -28.21 -15.33 1.98
N ILE A 43 -28.61 -14.69 3.08
CA ILE A 43 -27.73 -14.48 4.24
C ILE A 43 -27.25 -15.82 4.80
N LEU A 44 -28.16 -16.78 4.98
CA LEU A 44 -27.84 -18.13 5.49
C LEU A 44 -26.86 -18.88 4.55
N LEU A 45 -26.94 -18.66 3.25
CA LEU A 45 -26.05 -19.26 2.27
C LEU A 45 -24.67 -18.58 2.25
N LEU A 46 -24.61 -17.27 2.54
CA LEU A 46 -23.36 -16.52 2.57
C LEU A 46 -22.58 -16.70 3.87
N ILE A 47 -23.21 -17.03 4.98
CA ILE A 47 -22.53 -17.26 6.27
C ILE A 47 -21.43 -18.34 6.16
N PRO A 48 -21.67 -19.55 5.60
CA PRO A 48 -20.61 -20.54 5.43
C PRO A 48 -19.45 -20.05 4.57
N VAL A 49 -19.74 -19.28 3.51
CA VAL A 49 -18.71 -18.68 2.64
C VAL A 49 -17.85 -17.70 3.44
N GLU A 50 -18.49 -16.82 4.22
CA GLU A 50 -17.80 -15.89 5.09
C GLU A 50 -16.96 -16.58 6.17
N LEU A 51 -17.47 -17.61 6.81
CA LEU A 51 -16.76 -18.34 7.86
C LEU A 51 -15.59 -19.17 7.31
N TRP A 52 -15.72 -19.70 6.08
CA TRP A 52 -14.68 -20.53 5.47
C TRP A 52 -13.59 -19.74 4.76
N PHE A 53 -13.98 -18.70 4.03
CA PHE A 53 -13.06 -17.88 3.23
C PHE A 53 -12.73 -16.52 3.88
N GLY A 54 -13.47 -16.12 4.90
CA GLY A 54 -13.22 -14.91 5.67
C GLY A 54 -12.20 -15.14 6.79
N HIS A 55 -11.74 -14.04 7.39
CA HIS A 55 -10.80 -14.05 8.52
C HIS A 55 -11.50 -13.80 9.86
N TRP A 56 -12.77 -14.27 9.99
CA TRP A 56 -13.59 -14.03 11.18
C TRP A 56 -13.10 -14.77 12.42
N LEU A 57 -12.51 -15.96 12.20
CA LEU A 57 -11.99 -16.84 13.26
C LEU A 57 -10.49 -16.60 13.52
N ASP A 58 -9.83 -15.84 12.68
CA ASP A 58 -8.46 -15.43 12.91
C ASP A 58 -8.41 -14.47 14.09
N GLY A 59 -7.44 -14.63 14.96
CA GLY A 59 -7.18 -13.68 16.05
C GLY A 59 -7.05 -12.25 15.52
N PRO A 60 -6.91 -11.23 16.34
CA PRO A 60 -6.84 -9.82 15.90
C PRO A 60 -5.63 -9.58 15.00
N GLY A 61 -5.66 -10.13 13.79
CA GLY A 61 -4.62 -10.11 12.78
C GLY A 61 -4.59 -8.77 12.05
N ALA A 62 -3.93 -7.76 12.62
CA ALA A 62 -3.63 -6.53 11.90
C ALA A 62 -2.68 -6.77 10.71
N ILE A 63 -1.96 -7.92 10.70
CA ILE A 63 -1.06 -8.32 9.60
C ILE A 63 -1.86 -8.52 8.29
N SER A 64 -3.08 -9.07 8.35
CA SER A 64 -3.94 -9.20 7.19
C SER A 64 -4.44 -7.84 6.65
N MET A 65 -4.47 -6.80 7.50
CA MET A 65 -4.90 -5.45 7.13
C MET A 65 -3.82 -4.71 6.33
N LEU A 66 -2.56 -5.12 6.45
CA LEU A 66 -1.39 -4.46 5.85
C LEU A 66 -0.87 -5.23 4.63
N ASP A 67 -1.60 -6.23 4.13
CA ASP A 67 -1.20 -7.10 3.00
C ASP A 67 0.20 -7.74 3.15
N ALA A 68 0.66 -7.88 4.39
CA ALA A 68 1.93 -8.53 4.69
C ALA A 68 1.90 -10.05 4.37
N ASN A 69 0.71 -10.63 4.23
CA ASN A 69 0.45 -12.01 3.78
C ASN A 69 1.40 -13.07 4.38
N PRO A 70 1.41 -13.29 5.71
CA PRO A 70 2.31 -14.24 6.34
C PRO A 70 2.15 -15.66 5.78
N GLY A 71 3.28 -16.37 5.62
CA GLY A 71 3.31 -17.74 5.13
C GLY A 71 2.94 -17.91 3.65
N ARG A 72 2.80 -16.83 2.89
CA ARG A 72 2.47 -16.89 1.46
C ARG A 72 3.68 -17.32 0.64
N VAL A 73 3.47 -18.29 -0.23
CA VAL A 73 4.44 -18.72 -1.25
C VAL A 73 3.75 -18.66 -2.60
N GLU A 74 4.31 -17.90 -3.52
CA GLU A 74 3.87 -17.82 -4.92
C GLU A 74 4.97 -18.34 -5.83
N VAL A 75 4.64 -19.33 -6.66
CA VAL A 75 5.51 -19.79 -7.73
C VAL A 75 4.83 -19.44 -9.05
N ARG A 76 5.48 -18.65 -9.89
CA ARG A 76 4.91 -18.16 -11.13
C ARG A 76 5.97 -17.80 -12.16
N SER A 77 5.58 -17.68 -13.42
CA SER A 77 6.41 -17.02 -14.42
C SER A 77 6.43 -15.50 -14.15
N SER A 78 7.54 -14.87 -14.47
CA SER A 78 7.70 -13.44 -14.38
C SER A 78 8.24 -12.89 -15.70
N PRO A 79 7.70 -11.76 -16.21
CA PRO A 79 8.19 -11.14 -17.44
C PRO A 79 9.62 -10.60 -17.31
N LEU A 80 10.16 -10.55 -16.11
CA LEU A 80 11.53 -10.10 -15.83
C LEU A 80 12.58 -11.17 -16.07
N TYR A 81 12.14 -12.41 -16.37
CA TYR A 81 13.01 -13.56 -16.61
C TYR A 81 12.73 -14.16 -17.99
N PRO A 82 13.69 -14.90 -18.55
CA PRO A 82 13.47 -15.61 -19.82
C PRO A 82 12.25 -16.53 -19.77
N PRO A 83 11.56 -16.74 -20.91
CA PRO A 83 10.43 -17.66 -20.99
C PRO A 83 10.78 -19.05 -20.47
N GLY A 84 9.87 -19.65 -19.69
CA GLY A 84 10.05 -20.99 -19.10
C GLY A 84 10.72 -20.99 -17.73
N ILE A 85 11.22 -19.86 -17.26
CA ILE A 85 11.71 -19.72 -15.89
C ILE A 85 10.54 -19.34 -14.95
N THR A 86 10.42 -20.10 -13.86
CA THR A 86 9.53 -19.76 -12.76
C THR A 86 10.33 -19.13 -11.63
N ILE A 87 9.74 -18.15 -10.98
CA ILE A 87 10.29 -17.50 -9.78
C ILE A 87 9.50 -17.91 -8.55
N THR A 88 10.14 -17.84 -7.40
CA THR A 88 9.50 -17.94 -6.10
C THR A 88 9.45 -16.56 -5.46
N SER A 89 8.28 -16.19 -4.96
CA SER A 89 8.08 -15.01 -4.13
C SER A 89 7.41 -15.46 -2.83
N SER A 90 8.17 -15.50 -1.76
CA SER A 90 7.71 -16.06 -0.48
C SER A 90 7.76 -15.04 0.64
N ARG A 91 6.90 -15.26 1.65
CA ARG A 91 6.94 -14.57 2.93
C ARG A 91 6.90 -15.60 4.05
N ASN A 92 7.73 -15.38 5.05
CA ASN A 92 7.77 -16.25 6.21
C ASN A 92 6.49 -16.09 7.08
N GLN A 93 6.39 -16.89 8.14
CA GLN A 93 5.25 -16.87 9.06
C GLN A 93 4.99 -15.52 9.74
N TYR A 94 5.95 -14.61 9.71
CA TYR A 94 5.85 -13.26 10.26
C TYR A 94 5.52 -12.20 9.20
N GLY A 95 5.40 -12.60 7.93
CA GLY A 95 5.10 -11.71 6.81
C GLY A 95 6.33 -11.05 6.19
N PHE A 96 7.53 -11.35 6.64
CA PHE A 96 8.77 -10.85 6.04
C PHE A 96 9.15 -11.68 4.82
N ARG A 97 9.71 -11.04 3.82
CA ARG A 97 10.37 -11.68 2.71
C ARG A 97 11.85 -11.85 3.05
N GLY A 98 12.38 -13.07 2.91
CA GLY A 98 13.72 -13.38 3.41
C GLY A 98 13.86 -13.30 4.92
N GLY A 99 15.10 -13.23 5.38
CA GLY A 99 15.48 -13.12 6.77
C GLY A 99 15.49 -14.46 7.55
N PRO A 100 16.04 -14.44 8.76
CA PRO A 100 16.15 -15.64 9.59
C PRO A 100 14.79 -16.12 10.07
N GLY A 101 14.69 -17.43 10.33
CA GLY A 101 13.48 -18.02 10.93
C GLY A 101 13.16 -17.51 12.34
N ASP A 102 14.17 -17.02 13.05
CA ASP A 102 14.07 -16.41 14.39
C ASP A 102 14.13 -14.87 14.25
N PRO A 103 13.04 -14.13 14.52
CA PRO A 103 13.02 -12.68 14.42
C PRO A 103 14.00 -11.96 15.36
N ALA A 104 14.41 -12.60 16.46
CA ALA A 104 15.39 -12.03 17.39
C ALA A 104 16.79 -11.88 16.78
N LYS A 105 17.05 -12.55 15.66
CA LYS A 105 18.35 -12.49 14.94
C LYS A 105 18.38 -11.42 13.85
N ILE A 106 17.25 -10.77 13.56
CA ILE A 106 17.20 -9.72 12.53
C ILE A 106 18.01 -8.51 13.02
N ASP A 107 19.08 -8.20 12.31
CA ASP A 107 19.90 -7.00 12.54
C ASP A 107 19.35 -5.77 11.80
N LEU A 108 18.91 -5.98 10.55
CA LEU A 108 18.39 -4.95 9.66
C LEU A 108 16.96 -5.30 9.23
N LEU A 109 15.99 -4.47 9.58
CA LEU A 109 14.62 -4.58 9.08
C LEU A 109 14.39 -3.54 8.00
N VAL A 110 14.00 -3.98 6.80
CA VAL A 110 13.82 -3.07 5.65
C VAL A 110 12.35 -2.71 5.49
N LEU A 111 12.04 -1.42 5.59
CA LEU A 111 10.72 -0.85 5.35
C LEU A 111 10.66 -0.24 3.96
N GLY A 112 9.59 -0.51 3.23
CA GLY A 112 9.38 0.10 1.91
C GLY A 112 8.11 -0.39 1.23
N GLY A 113 7.86 0.13 0.05
CA GLY A 113 6.74 -0.21 -0.82
C GLY A 113 7.03 -1.40 -1.73
N SER A 114 6.42 -1.40 -2.92
CA SER A 114 6.62 -2.43 -3.95
C SER A 114 8.07 -2.51 -4.46
N THR A 115 8.80 -1.42 -4.46
CA THR A 115 10.24 -1.36 -4.80
C THR A 115 11.14 -2.06 -3.78
N THR A 116 10.61 -2.39 -2.60
CA THR A 116 11.26 -3.21 -1.57
C THR A 116 10.68 -4.62 -1.60
N ALA A 117 9.36 -4.75 -1.72
CA ALA A 117 8.70 -6.05 -1.80
C ALA A 117 9.13 -6.86 -3.02
N GLU A 118 9.44 -6.22 -4.14
CA GLU A 118 9.95 -6.80 -5.40
C GLU A 118 9.22 -8.09 -5.82
N ARG A 119 7.90 -8.07 -5.76
CA ARG A 119 7.05 -9.27 -5.92
C ARG A 119 7.29 -10.07 -7.21
N PHE A 120 7.79 -9.43 -8.28
CA PHE A 120 8.05 -10.04 -9.58
C PHE A 120 9.51 -10.51 -9.77
N VAL A 121 10.35 -10.33 -8.75
CA VAL A 121 11.73 -10.79 -8.68
C VAL A 121 11.79 -12.05 -7.82
N ASP A 122 12.64 -13.01 -8.19
CA ASP A 122 12.85 -14.25 -7.42
C ASP A 122 13.41 -13.94 -6.03
N ASP A 123 13.09 -14.73 -5.02
CA ASP A 123 13.53 -14.50 -3.63
C ASP A 123 15.04 -14.29 -3.50
N LYS A 124 15.84 -15.05 -4.23
CA LYS A 124 17.31 -14.93 -4.23
C LYS A 124 17.85 -13.70 -4.93
N ASP A 125 17.04 -13.08 -5.83
CA ASP A 125 17.47 -11.97 -6.70
C ASP A 125 16.98 -10.61 -6.21
N ILE A 126 16.17 -10.54 -5.11
CA ILE A 126 15.76 -9.26 -4.52
C ILE A 126 16.95 -8.53 -3.93
N TRP A 127 16.91 -7.19 -3.97
CA TRP A 127 18.06 -6.40 -3.52
C TRP A 127 18.42 -6.62 -2.05
N THR A 128 17.46 -6.95 -1.19
CA THR A 128 17.72 -7.20 0.25
C THR A 128 18.51 -8.47 0.49
N GLU A 129 18.19 -9.57 -0.21
CA GLU A 129 18.96 -10.82 -0.14
C GLU A 129 20.36 -10.67 -0.74
N GLN A 130 20.45 -9.97 -1.87
CA GLN A 130 21.75 -9.69 -2.49
C GLN A 130 22.62 -8.76 -1.63
N LEU A 131 22.02 -7.80 -0.91
CA LEU A 131 22.73 -6.95 0.04
C LEU A 131 23.26 -7.77 1.22
N GLU A 132 22.43 -8.65 1.78
CA GLU A 132 22.85 -9.55 2.87
C GLU A 132 24.03 -10.43 2.44
N ALA A 133 23.94 -11.05 1.25
CA ALA A 133 25.02 -11.86 0.71
C ALA A 133 26.34 -11.06 0.59
N ARG A 134 26.27 -9.84 0.05
CA ARG A 134 27.45 -8.96 -0.12
C ARG A 134 28.08 -8.52 1.19
N LEU A 135 27.26 -8.15 2.17
CA LEU A 135 27.76 -7.80 3.51
C LEU A 135 28.43 -9.01 4.16
N ARG A 136 27.84 -10.20 4.03
CA ARG A 136 28.43 -11.46 4.53
C ARG A 136 29.76 -11.80 3.84
N GLU A 137 29.85 -11.64 2.52
CA GLU A 137 31.10 -11.80 1.75
C GLU A 137 32.17 -10.82 2.19
N SER A 138 31.80 -9.62 2.64
CA SER A 138 32.68 -8.61 3.19
C SER A 138 33.05 -8.84 4.66
N GLY A 139 32.71 -10.00 5.23
CA GLY A 139 33.00 -10.34 6.62
C GLY A 139 32.02 -9.76 7.65
N CYS A 140 30.88 -9.26 7.21
CA CYS A 140 29.82 -8.69 8.04
C CYS A 140 28.55 -9.57 8.02
N PRO A 141 28.45 -10.56 8.92
CA PRO A 141 27.33 -11.52 8.92
C PRO A 141 26.07 -10.92 9.56
N VAL A 142 25.46 -9.99 8.87
CA VAL A 142 24.17 -9.38 9.27
C VAL A 142 23.01 -10.19 8.72
N GLU A 143 21.90 -10.25 9.46
CA GLU A 143 20.64 -10.85 9.03
C GLU A 143 19.66 -9.76 8.65
N ILE A 144 19.16 -9.81 7.41
CA ILE A 144 18.26 -8.80 6.83
C ILE A 144 16.88 -9.40 6.63
N ALA A 145 15.83 -8.72 7.10
CA ALA A 145 14.44 -9.06 6.78
C ALA A 145 13.75 -7.95 6.01
N ASN A 146 13.03 -8.31 4.96
CA ASN A 146 12.33 -7.39 4.09
C ASN A 146 10.85 -7.29 4.51
N ALA A 147 10.46 -6.14 5.06
CA ALA A 147 9.11 -5.79 5.43
C ALA A 147 8.43 -4.89 4.38
N GLY A 148 8.85 -4.97 3.12
CA GLY A 148 8.24 -4.25 2.02
C GLY A 148 6.80 -4.71 1.77
N VAL A 149 5.88 -3.77 1.55
CA VAL A 149 4.47 -4.03 1.21
C VAL A 149 4.06 -3.16 0.03
N ASP A 150 3.48 -3.79 -0.98
CA ASP A 150 3.07 -3.09 -2.20
C ASP A 150 2.16 -1.89 -1.89
N GLY A 151 2.49 -0.72 -2.47
CA GLY A 151 1.71 0.49 -2.32
C GLY A 151 1.86 1.23 -0.97
N HIS A 152 2.59 0.67 0.01
CA HIS A 152 2.76 1.35 1.29
C HIS A 152 3.48 2.70 1.15
N THR A 153 2.95 3.68 1.88
CA THR A 153 3.52 5.00 2.11
C THR A 153 4.02 5.11 3.55
N THR A 154 4.52 6.26 3.96
CA THR A 154 4.83 6.53 5.37
C THR A 154 3.64 6.29 6.31
N VAL A 155 2.39 6.42 5.82
CA VAL A 155 1.18 6.12 6.62
C VAL A 155 1.10 4.64 6.97
N GLY A 156 1.26 3.75 5.97
CA GLY A 156 1.26 2.31 6.16
C GLY A 156 2.43 1.85 7.03
N HIS A 157 3.61 2.43 6.83
CA HIS A 157 4.77 2.12 7.67
C HIS A 157 4.57 2.51 9.13
N ILE A 158 3.97 3.66 9.42
CA ILE A 158 3.57 4.06 10.78
C ILE A 158 2.56 3.06 11.37
N ALA A 159 1.59 2.62 10.58
CA ALA A 159 0.60 1.65 11.01
C ALA A 159 1.21 0.26 11.31
N SER A 160 2.28 -0.11 10.59
CA SER A 160 2.98 -1.40 10.77
C SER A 160 3.54 -1.60 12.18
N PHE A 161 3.89 -0.53 12.89
CA PHE A 161 4.40 -0.64 14.28
C PHE A 161 3.36 -1.23 15.22
N HIS A 162 2.09 -0.78 15.14
CA HIS A 162 1.01 -1.23 16.02
C HIS A 162 0.21 -2.42 15.46
N GLY A 163 0.34 -2.65 14.17
CA GLY A 163 -0.42 -3.67 13.48
C GLY A 163 0.36 -4.94 13.17
N TRP A 164 1.66 -4.86 13.16
CA TRP A 164 2.53 -5.93 12.70
C TRP A 164 3.75 -6.14 13.60
N PHE A 165 4.68 -5.16 13.68
CA PHE A 165 6.01 -5.37 14.27
C PHE A 165 5.98 -5.70 15.76
N ASP A 166 5.09 -5.04 16.53
CA ASP A 166 4.90 -5.31 17.96
C ASP A 166 4.27 -6.69 18.26
N ARG A 167 3.80 -7.40 17.21
CA ARG A 167 3.26 -8.77 17.31
C ARG A 167 4.25 -9.85 16.89
N VAL A 168 5.42 -9.46 16.37
CA VAL A 168 6.48 -10.39 15.99
C VAL A 168 7.34 -10.68 17.19
N PRO A 169 7.31 -11.91 17.73
CA PRO A 169 8.01 -12.23 18.97
C PRO A 169 9.52 -12.01 18.85
N GLY A 170 10.10 -11.25 19.77
CA GLY A 170 11.54 -11.06 19.83
C GLY A 170 12.14 -10.12 18.77
N LEU A 171 11.33 -9.53 17.89
CA LEU A 171 11.81 -8.59 16.86
C LEU A 171 12.44 -7.35 17.50
N LYS A 172 13.74 -7.20 17.36
CA LYS A 172 14.53 -6.08 17.88
C LYS A 172 15.70 -5.76 16.94
N PRO A 173 15.42 -5.27 15.72
CA PRO A 173 16.49 -4.95 14.79
C PRO A 173 17.35 -3.80 15.33
N LYS A 174 18.64 -3.82 15.03
CA LYS A 174 19.56 -2.72 15.36
C LYS A 174 19.26 -1.49 14.51
N PHE A 175 18.94 -1.72 13.23
CA PHE A 175 18.63 -0.67 12.28
C PHE A 175 17.34 -0.99 11.51
N MET A 176 16.62 0.07 11.15
CA MET A 176 15.55 0.00 10.16
C MET A 176 15.97 0.80 8.93
N LEU A 177 16.14 0.09 7.81
CA LEU A 177 16.37 0.71 6.51
C LEU A 177 15.04 1.16 5.94
N VAL A 178 14.92 2.45 5.66
CA VAL A 178 13.66 3.09 5.28
C VAL A 178 13.78 3.54 3.82
N TYR A 179 13.42 2.63 2.88
CA TYR A 179 13.45 2.85 1.44
C TYR A 179 12.06 3.25 0.94
N LEU A 180 11.75 4.53 1.02
CA LEU A 180 10.41 5.07 0.79
C LEU A 180 10.44 6.43 0.08
N GLY A 181 9.26 6.89 -0.37
CA GLY A 181 9.06 8.19 -0.99
C GLY A 181 8.27 8.14 -2.29
N ILE A 182 8.48 7.15 -3.15
CA ILE A 182 7.77 7.02 -4.44
C ILE A 182 6.25 7.00 -4.25
N ASN A 183 5.75 6.20 -3.32
CA ASN A 183 4.32 6.13 -3.03
C ASN A 183 3.83 7.40 -2.32
N ASP A 184 4.65 7.99 -1.45
CA ASP A 184 4.34 9.25 -0.76
C ASP A 184 4.17 10.42 -1.75
N ALA A 185 4.93 10.42 -2.84
CA ALA A 185 4.77 11.41 -3.91
C ALA A 185 3.38 11.36 -4.58
N ALA A 186 2.70 10.19 -4.56
CA ALA A 186 1.35 10.03 -5.08
C ALA A 186 0.23 10.39 -4.08
N VAL A 187 0.54 10.57 -2.78
CA VAL A 187 -0.45 10.91 -1.76
C VAL A 187 -1.02 12.31 -2.01
N ASP A 188 -2.34 12.43 -2.04
CA ASP A 188 -3.01 13.72 -2.01
C ASP A 188 -3.16 14.18 -0.55
N PRO A 189 -2.53 15.31 -0.14
CA PRO A 189 -2.61 15.80 1.22
C PRO A 189 -4.04 16.13 1.68
N LYS A 190 -4.95 16.41 0.74
CA LYS A 190 -6.36 16.75 1.02
C LYS A 190 -7.27 15.54 1.07
N ALA A 191 -7.06 14.58 0.16
CA ALA A 191 -7.90 13.39 0.05
C ALA A 191 -7.49 12.28 1.04
N GLY A 192 -6.26 12.31 1.55
CA GLY A 192 -5.67 11.22 2.33
C GLY A 192 -5.29 10.03 1.45
N TRP A 193 -4.91 8.94 2.07
CA TRP A 193 -4.55 7.70 1.41
C TRP A 193 -5.33 6.53 2.01
N TYR A 194 -5.46 5.41 1.29
CA TYR A 194 -6.22 4.25 1.80
C TYR A 194 -5.72 3.75 3.16
N GLU A 195 -4.45 3.90 3.46
CA GLU A 195 -3.81 3.54 4.73
C GLU A 195 -4.22 4.46 5.89
N ASP A 196 -4.69 5.69 5.63
CA ASP A 196 -5.26 6.57 6.66
C ASP A 196 -6.50 5.97 7.31
N SER A 197 -7.09 4.95 6.65
CA SER A 197 -8.20 4.18 7.19
C SER A 197 -7.87 3.48 8.52
N VAL A 198 -6.60 3.26 8.83
CA VAL A 198 -6.13 2.73 10.12
C VAL A 198 -6.34 3.73 11.28
N ARG A 199 -6.61 5.01 10.99
CA ARG A 199 -6.84 6.09 11.96
C ARG A 199 -8.28 6.50 12.09
N TYR A 200 -9.19 5.56 12.31
CA TYR A 200 -10.59 5.94 12.43
C TYR A 200 -10.88 6.78 13.66
N LYS A 201 -11.25 8.03 13.43
CA LYS A 201 -11.76 8.95 14.47
C LYS A 201 -13.18 8.58 14.92
N SER A 202 -13.94 7.80 14.13
CA SER A 202 -15.32 7.42 14.46
C SER A 202 -15.45 5.91 14.68
N ARG A 203 -16.22 5.52 15.72
CA ARG A 203 -16.52 4.09 16.00
C ARG A 203 -17.16 3.39 14.80
N TRP A 204 -17.98 4.11 14.03
CA TRP A 204 -18.63 3.53 12.85
C TRP A 204 -17.61 3.11 11.78
N ARG A 205 -16.66 3.95 11.48
CA ARG A 205 -15.59 3.59 10.53
C ARG A 205 -14.68 2.47 11.05
N GLN A 206 -14.46 2.38 12.35
CA GLN A 206 -13.74 1.25 12.94
C GLN A 206 -14.48 -0.06 12.72
N ILE A 207 -15.81 -0.08 12.89
CA ILE A 207 -16.66 -1.25 12.64
C ILE A 207 -16.65 -1.60 11.14
N GLU A 208 -16.85 -0.62 10.28
CA GLU A 208 -16.80 -0.80 8.81
C GLU A 208 -15.49 -1.46 8.38
N HIS A 209 -14.38 -0.93 8.87
CA HIS A 209 -13.06 -1.48 8.58
C HIS A 209 -12.87 -2.88 9.18
N TYR A 210 -13.31 -3.11 10.41
CA TYR A 210 -13.27 -4.42 11.04
C TYR A 210 -14.00 -5.48 10.21
N ILE A 211 -15.17 -5.14 9.68
CA ILE A 211 -15.94 -6.00 8.78
C ILE A 211 -15.18 -6.16 7.44
N ALA A 212 -14.77 -5.08 6.82
CA ALA A 212 -14.11 -5.08 5.52
C ALA A 212 -12.82 -5.91 5.50
N SER A 213 -12.02 -5.83 6.57
CA SER A 213 -10.76 -6.59 6.69
C SER A 213 -10.96 -8.10 6.88
N ARG A 214 -12.12 -8.52 7.38
CA ARG A 214 -12.44 -9.94 7.65
C ARG A 214 -13.33 -10.60 6.62
N SER A 215 -14.14 -9.81 5.92
CA SER A 215 -15.14 -10.31 4.99
C SER A 215 -14.51 -10.86 3.70
N ALA A 216 -14.80 -12.11 3.38
CA ALA A 216 -14.46 -12.72 2.10
C ALA A 216 -15.19 -12.03 0.94
N LEU A 217 -16.44 -11.66 1.13
CA LEU A 217 -17.26 -10.97 0.12
C LEU A 217 -16.75 -9.56 -0.16
N HIS A 218 -16.31 -8.84 0.88
CA HIS A 218 -15.69 -7.52 0.69
C HIS A 218 -14.41 -7.64 -0.14
N ARG A 219 -13.54 -8.59 0.17
CA ARG A 219 -12.31 -8.84 -0.62
C ARG A 219 -12.64 -9.19 -2.07
N LEU A 220 -13.61 -10.07 -2.29
CA LEU A 220 -14.07 -10.41 -3.64
C LEU A 220 -14.58 -9.17 -4.37
N HIS A 221 -15.41 -8.34 -3.72
CA HIS A 221 -15.91 -7.09 -4.29
C HIS A 221 -14.76 -6.13 -4.67
N VAL A 222 -13.82 -5.91 -3.77
CA VAL A 222 -12.66 -5.02 -4.04
C VAL A 222 -11.79 -5.57 -5.17
N THR A 223 -11.55 -6.90 -5.20
CA THR A 223 -10.78 -7.56 -6.26
C THR A 223 -11.47 -7.43 -7.62
N LEU A 224 -12.77 -7.71 -7.69
CA LEU A 224 -13.54 -7.58 -8.94
C LEU A 224 -13.62 -6.13 -9.41
N ARG A 225 -13.83 -5.20 -8.49
CA ARG A 225 -13.84 -3.77 -8.79
C ARG A 225 -12.47 -3.30 -9.27
N GLY A 226 -11.39 -3.73 -8.60
CA GLY A 226 -10.02 -3.43 -8.99
C GLY A 226 -9.70 -3.99 -10.37
N TRP A 227 -10.07 -5.25 -10.64
CA TRP A 227 -9.91 -5.87 -11.95
C TRP A 227 -10.68 -5.14 -13.05
N TRP A 228 -11.94 -4.75 -12.77
CA TRP A 228 -12.76 -3.99 -13.73
C TRP A 228 -12.18 -2.59 -14.01
N GLN A 229 -11.73 -1.88 -12.95
CA GLN A 229 -11.08 -0.58 -13.07
C GLN A 229 -9.75 -0.66 -13.82
N ALA A 230 -8.93 -1.67 -13.52
CA ALA A 230 -7.67 -1.90 -14.22
C ALA A 230 -7.90 -2.12 -15.71
N ARG A 231 -8.93 -2.93 -16.06
CA ARG A 231 -9.29 -3.20 -17.44
C ARG A 231 -9.87 -1.97 -18.16
N LYS A 232 -10.71 -1.20 -17.46
CA LYS A 232 -11.30 0.04 -18.00
C LYS A 232 -10.27 1.14 -18.25
N ASN A 233 -9.31 1.27 -17.34
CA ASN A 233 -8.30 2.34 -17.37
C ASN A 233 -7.00 1.90 -18.04
N GLN A 234 -6.97 0.69 -18.64
CA GLN A 234 -5.77 0.13 -19.25
C GLN A 234 -4.56 0.24 -18.31
N LEU A 235 -4.79 0.06 -17.01
CA LEU A 235 -3.73 -0.04 -15.99
C LEU A 235 -3.03 -1.41 -16.12
N ILE A 236 -2.56 -1.67 -17.33
CA ILE A 236 -1.47 -2.59 -17.56
C ILE A 236 -0.27 -1.83 -17.03
N HIS A 237 0.55 -2.46 -16.20
CA HIS A 237 1.92 -1.97 -16.00
C HIS A 237 2.57 -2.04 -17.38
N ASP A 238 2.46 -0.96 -18.13
CA ASP A 238 3.20 -0.83 -19.38
C ASP A 238 4.66 -0.95 -18.97
N GLU A 239 5.32 -1.99 -19.45
CA GLU A 239 6.76 -2.13 -19.37
C GLU A 239 7.35 -0.92 -20.09
N VAL A 240 7.55 0.16 -19.35
CA VAL A 240 8.28 1.32 -19.87
C VAL A 240 9.75 0.92 -19.90
N ARG A 241 10.11 0.10 -20.87
CA ARG A 241 11.51 -0.22 -21.16
C ARG A 241 12.16 1.05 -21.69
N ILE A 242 12.92 1.70 -20.83
CA ILE A 242 13.76 2.81 -21.25
C ILE A 242 14.88 2.22 -22.06
N THR A 243 14.87 2.51 -23.34
CA THR A 243 15.88 2.05 -24.30
C THR A 243 16.56 3.27 -24.91
N PRO A 244 17.69 3.12 -25.62
CA PRO A 244 18.30 4.23 -26.38
C PRO A 244 17.34 4.89 -27.39
N SER A 245 16.31 4.15 -27.83
CA SER A 245 15.26 4.63 -28.76
C SER A 245 14.06 5.27 -28.07
N THR A 246 14.04 5.36 -26.74
CA THR A 246 12.94 5.99 -26.00
C THR A 246 12.80 7.45 -26.41
N SER A 247 11.60 7.83 -26.86
CA SER A 247 11.29 9.22 -27.22
C SER A 247 11.01 10.03 -25.97
N TRP A 248 11.67 11.19 -25.90
CA TRP A 248 11.52 12.17 -24.81
C TRP A 248 10.86 13.44 -25.35
N GLU A 249 9.94 14.00 -24.59
CA GLU A 249 9.22 15.23 -24.94
C GLU A 249 9.21 16.22 -23.78
N PRO A 250 9.08 17.52 -24.04
CA PRO A 250 8.81 18.50 -22.98
C PRO A 250 7.46 18.24 -22.35
N PRO A 251 7.35 18.28 -21.00
CA PRO A 251 6.08 18.05 -20.30
C PRO A 251 5.19 19.30 -20.32
N SER A 252 3.88 19.09 -20.21
CA SER A 252 2.95 20.13 -19.79
C SER A 252 2.79 20.07 -18.27
N LEU A 253 3.58 20.86 -17.54
CA LEU A 253 3.50 20.93 -16.10
C LEU A 253 2.41 21.91 -15.64
N PRO A 254 1.65 21.60 -14.55
CA PRO A 254 0.69 22.53 -13.97
C PRO A 254 1.39 23.81 -13.47
N SER A 255 0.75 24.97 -13.61
CA SER A 255 1.28 26.26 -13.14
C SER A 255 1.38 26.36 -11.61
N ASP A 256 0.64 25.52 -10.87
CA ASP A 256 0.61 25.45 -9.41
C ASP A 256 1.42 24.26 -8.85
N LEU A 257 2.28 23.64 -9.69
CA LEU A 257 3.07 22.47 -9.29
C LEU A 257 3.90 22.73 -8.02
N ASP A 258 4.54 23.87 -7.91
CA ASP A 258 5.37 24.21 -6.74
C ASP A 258 4.54 24.26 -5.45
N ALA A 259 3.32 24.81 -5.51
CA ALA A 259 2.42 24.85 -4.37
C ALA A 259 1.92 23.45 -4.00
N GLU A 260 1.61 22.62 -5.00
CA GLU A 260 1.24 21.21 -4.79
C GLU A 260 2.38 20.44 -4.11
N LEU A 261 3.60 20.58 -4.60
CA LEU A 261 4.79 19.92 -4.06
C LEU A 261 5.09 20.40 -2.63
N ALA A 262 4.95 21.69 -2.35
CA ALA A 262 5.14 22.24 -1.00
C ALA A 262 4.16 21.63 0.01
N ALA A 263 2.89 21.50 -0.34
CA ALA A 263 1.88 20.87 0.51
C ALA A 263 2.17 19.38 0.76
N LYS A 264 2.59 18.65 -0.29
CA LYS A 264 2.98 17.22 -0.19
C LYS A 264 4.18 17.03 0.73
N THR A 265 5.23 17.81 0.53
CA THR A 265 6.48 17.69 1.30
C THR A 265 6.30 18.08 2.77
N ALA A 266 5.49 19.09 3.09
CA ALA A 266 5.16 19.44 4.45
C ALA A 266 4.46 18.27 5.19
N SER A 267 3.42 17.71 4.58
CA SER A 267 2.70 16.55 5.13
C SER A 267 3.60 15.31 5.26
N TYR A 268 4.47 15.07 4.28
CA TYR A 268 5.44 13.98 4.31
C TYR A 268 6.46 14.15 5.45
N ARG A 269 6.98 15.36 5.65
CA ARG A 269 7.93 15.68 6.72
C ARG A 269 7.35 15.38 8.11
N ASP A 270 6.08 15.74 8.35
CA ASP A 270 5.40 15.42 9.60
C ASP A 270 5.32 13.90 9.83
N ARG A 271 5.02 13.14 8.76
CA ARG A 271 5.00 11.68 8.83
C ARG A 271 6.38 11.09 9.07
N LEU A 272 7.44 11.63 8.44
CA LEU A 272 8.83 11.22 8.70
C LEU A 272 9.20 11.39 10.18
N SER A 273 8.89 12.54 10.78
CA SER A 273 9.14 12.80 12.20
C SER A 273 8.48 11.77 13.11
N ARG A 274 7.23 11.39 12.78
CA ARG A 274 6.48 10.38 13.53
C ARG A 274 7.04 8.98 13.33
N LEU A 275 7.41 8.64 12.09
CA LEU A 275 8.03 7.36 11.77
C LEU A 275 9.37 7.21 12.48
N THR A 276 10.22 8.25 12.47
CA THR A 276 11.49 8.30 13.20
C THR A 276 11.29 8.02 14.68
N LYS A 277 10.31 8.71 15.28
CA LYS A 277 10.00 8.49 16.70
C LYS A 277 9.60 7.03 16.97
N LEU A 278 8.74 6.44 16.14
CA LEU A 278 8.31 5.05 16.31
C LEU A 278 9.49 4.06 16.15
N ILE A 279 10.37 4.29 15.18
CA ILE A 279 11.58 3.46 15.00
C ILE A 279 12.47 3.53 16.24
N ARG A 280 12.71 4.73 16.76
CA ARG A 280 13.51 4.93 17.98
C ARG A 280 12.86 4.33 19.23
N ASP A 281 11.54 4.54 19.38
CA ASP A 281 10.78 3.94 20.50
C ASP A 281 10.78 2.40 20.43
N PHE A 282 10.86 1.83 19.22
CA PHE A 282 10.99 0.39 19.00
C PHE A 282 12.40 -0.14 19.34
N GLY A 283 13.37 0.75 19.55
CA GLY A 283 14.75 0.44 19.92
C GLY A 283 15.72 0.35 18.75
N ALA A 284 15.29 0.70 17.52
CA ALA A 284 16.13 0.68 16.32
C ALA A 284 16.63 2.08 15.94
N ARG A 285 17.68 2.14 15.11
CA ARG A 285 18.15 3.38 14.48
C ARG A 285 17.65 3.43 13.02
N PRO A 286 17.00 4.53 12.58
CA PRO A 286 16.58 4.66 11.19
C PRO A 286 17.77 4.97 10.28
N ILE A 287 17.74 4.40 9.07
CA ILE A 287 18.62 4.74 7.94
C ILE A 287 17.71 5.00 6.75
N TYR A 288 17.61 6.25 6.31
CA TYR A 288 16.76 6.66 5.20
C TYR A 288 17.49 6.51 3.88
N ILE A 289 16.78 6.01 2.86
CA ILE A 289 17.33 5.80 1.52
C ILE A 289 16.40 6.48 0.52
N THR A 290 16.93 7.37 -0.32
CA THR A 290 16.18 8.05 -1.39
C THR A 290 15.88 7.09 -2.54
N GLN A 291 14.81 7.37 -3.31
CA GLN A 291 14.33 6.51 -4.39
C GLN A 291 14.42 7.17 -5.76
N LYS A 292 14.79 6.40 -6.77
CA LYS A 292 14.91 6.86 -8.17
C LYS A 292 13.64 6.55 -8.96
N ARG A 293 13.28 7.50 -9.84
CA ARG A 293 12.24 7.32 -10.85
C ARG A 293 12.83 7.62 -12.23
N MET A 294 12.40 6.86 -13.26
CA MET A 294 13.09 6.82 -14.55
C MET A 294 12.28 7.36 -15.74
N ASP A 295 11.00 7.69 -15.57
CA ASP A 295 10.13 8.17 -16.67
C ASP A 295 10.12 9.70 -16.85
N GLY A 296 10.86 10.42 -16.01
CA GLY A 296 11.14 11.85 -16.11
C GLY A 296 12.60 12.16 -15.83
N ARG A 297 13.11 13.24 -16.39
CA ARG A 297 14.49 13.69 -16.16
C ARG A 297 14.61 15.21 -16.29
N LEU A 298 15.59 15.78 -15.61
CA LEU A 298 15.96 17.18 -15.73
C LEU A 298 17.26 17.28 -16.56
N VAL A 299 17.20 17.92 -17.73
CA VAL A 299 18.34 18.07 -18.64
C VAL A 299 18.60 19.56 -18.85
N HIS A 300 19.76 20.04 -18.44
CA HIS A 300 20.15 21.48 -18.52
C HIS A 300 19.10 22.42 -17.89
N GLY A 301 18.42 21.99 -16.83
CA GLY A 301 17.39 22.79 -16.15
C GLY A 301 15.98 22.66 -16.74
N GLU A 302 15.80 21.91 -17.83
CA GLU A 302 14.51 21.66 -18.47
C GLU A 302 14.02 20.24 -18.21
N TRP A 303 12.74 20.12 -17.83
CA TRP A 303 12.12 18.83 -17.64
C TRP A 303 11.83 18.15 -18.97
N GLN A 304 12.11 16.85 -19.01
CA GLN A 304 11.71 15.95 -20.10
C GLN A 304 10.99 14.73 -19.49
N GLN A 305 10.06 14.20 -20.24
CA GLN A 305 9.34 12.97 -19.88
C GLN A 305 9.30 12.00 -21.05
N ILE A 306 9.08 10.73 -20.75
CA ILE A 306 8.78 9.73 -21.79
C ILE A 306 7.49 10.16 -22.50
N ALA A 307 7.50 10.14 -23.82
CA ALA A 307 6.38 10.59 -24.65
C ALA A 307 5.06 9.93 -24.24
N GLY A 308 4.01 10.74 -24.04
CA GLY A 308 2.69 10.29 -23.62
C GLY A 308 2.56 9.92 -22.13
N SER A 309 3.60 10.15 -21.30
CA SER A 309 3.55 9.90 -19.85
C SER A 309 3.39 11.19 -19.05
N ASN A 310 3.19 11.05 -17.74
CA ASN A 310 3.29 12.14 -16.76
C ASN A 310 4.64 12.09 -16.00
N GLY A 311 5.67 11.54 -16.63
CA GLY A 311 6.94 11.21 -15.99
C GLY A 311 7.61 12.39 -15.33
N ALA A 312 7.65 13.57 -15.99
CA ALA A 312 8.29 14.77 -15.44
C ALA A 312 7.62 15.23 -14.12
N ARG A 313 6.27 15.32 -14.08
CA ARG A 313 5.53 15.69 -12.86
C ARG A 313 5.79 14.69 -11.74
N ASN A 314 5.71 13.40 -12.07
CA ASN A 314 5.90 12.33 -11.10
C ASN A 314 7.34 12.31 -10.56
N THR A 315 8.33 12.50 -11.43
CA THR A 315 9.74 12.58 -11.04
C THR A 315 10.00 13.83 -10.19
N ALA A 316 9.45 14.98 -10.57
CA ALA A 316 9.56 16.20 -9.76
C ALA A 316 9.01 16.02 -8.34
N ALA A 317 7.89 15.28 -8.21
CA ALA A 317 7.30 14.95 -6.91
C ALA A 317 8.22 14.02 -6.09
N VAL A 318 8.77 12.97 -6.69
CA VAL A 318 9.73 12.08 -6.02
C VAL A 318 11.01 12.82 -5.62
N ASP A 319 11.52 13.67 -6.48
CA ASP A 319 12.70 14.50 -6.17
C ASP A 319 12.45 15.49 -5.03
N ALA A 320 11.25 16.07 -4.96
CA ALA A 320 10.86 16.93 -3.84
C ALA A 320 10.81 16.15 -2.51
N ILE A 321 10.26 14.93 -2.52
CA ILE A 321 10.25 14.01 -1.38
C ILE A 321 11.68 13.62 -0.98
N ASN A 322 12.55 13.27 -1.93
CA ASN A 322 13.95 12.92 -1.69
C ASN A 322 14.71 14.09 -1.04
N ARG A 323 14.58 15.32 -1.57
CA ARG A 323 15.17 16.51 -0.97
C ARG A 323 14.66 16.75 0.46
N THR A 324 13.37 16.53 0.71
CA THR A 324 12.78 16.65 2.04
C THR A 324 13.38 15.61 3.00
N THR A 325 13.57 14.37 2.54
CA THR A 325 14.21 13.31 3.34
C THR A 325 15.66 13.69 3.70
N LEU A 326 16.44 14.13 2.74
CA LEU A 326 17.84 14.51 2.97
C LEU A 326 17.96 15.73 3.90
N ALA A 327 17.11 16.75 3.71
CA ALA A 327 17.05 17.90 4.60
C ALA A 327 16.64 17.49 6.03
N PHE A 328 15.64 16.62 6.16
CA PHE A 328 15.21 16.08 7.45
C PHE A 328 16.36 15.36 8.17
N CYS A 329 17.11 14.50 7.49
CA CYS A 329 18.25 13.82 8.10
C CYS A 329 19.34 14.82 8.54
N HIS A 330 19.65 15.80 7.71
CA HIS A 330 20.64 16.82 8.04
C HIS A 330 20.24 17.60 9.32
N GLU A 331 18.98 17.96 9.44
CA GLU A 331 18.47 18.73 10.57
C GLU A 331 18.35 17.91 11.87
N THR A 332 18.04 16.61 11.75
CA THR A 332 17.79 15.73 12.91
C THR A 332 18.99 14.86 13.30
N GLY A 333 20.05 14.87 12.50
CA GLY A 333 21.24 14.02 12.69
C GLY A 333 20.98 12.56 12.37
N GLU A 334 19.91 12.24 11.59
CA GLU A 334 19.66 10.88 11.13
C GLU A 334 20.56 10.49 9.98
N ILE A 335 20.74 9.18 9.78
CA ILE A 335 21.54 8.65 8.68
C ILE A 335 20.69 8.65 7.40
N CYS A 336 21.20 9.31 6.35
CA CYS A 336 20.64 9.26 5.01
C CYS A 336 21.64 8.73 3.99
N ILE A 337 21.15 7.86 3.11
CA ILE A 337 21.87 7.40 1.93
C ILE A 337 21.16 7.97 0.71
N ASP A 338 21.82 8.88 0.00
CA ASP A 338 21.27 9.47 -1.24
C ASP A 338 21.51 8.52 -2.42
N LEU A 339 20.72 7.45 -2.48
CA LEU A 339 20.76 6.52 -3.59
C LEU A 339 20.33 7.21 -4.90
N ALA A 340 19.19 7.92 -4.87
CA ALA A 340 18.62 8.53 -6.07
C ALA A 340 19.57 9.52 -6.77
N GLY A 341 20.36 10.26 -5.98
CA GLY A 341 21.31 11.25 -6.49
C GLY A 341 22.67 10.69 -6.88
N LYS A 342 23.03 9.50 -6.37
CA LYS A 342 24.40 8.96 -6.51
C LYS A 342 24.51 7.67 -7.30
N ILE A 343 23.42 6.90 -7.42
CA ILE A 343 23.44 5.65 -8.18
C ILE A 343 23.31 5.96 -9.67
N ASP A 344 24.18 5.36 -10.47
CA ASP A 344 24.17 5.51 -11.94
C ASP A 344 23.47 4.31 -12.60
N PHE A 345 22.14 4.31 -12.50
CA PHE A 345 21.32 3.29 -13.14
C PHE A 345 21.39 3.39 -14.66
N VAL A 346 21.48 2.22 -15.29
CA VAL A 346 21.34 2.10 -16.75
C VAL A 346 19.91 1.71 -17.14
N ALA A 347 19.54 2.05 -18.38
CA ALA A 347 18.16 1.95 -18.86
C ALA A 347 17.54 0.55 -18.73
N ASN A 348 18.35 -0.51 -18.85
CA ASN A 348 17.88 -1.90 -18.79
C ASN A 348 17.82 -2.50 -17.38
N GLU A 349 17.97 -1.70 -16.33
CA GLU A 349 17.88 -2.12 -14.92
C GLU A 349 16.47 -1.96 -14.33
N PHE A 350 15.53 -1.41 -15.12
CA PHE A 350 14.15 -1.19 -14.70
C PHE A 350 13.17 -2.03 -15.52
N ALA A 351 12.15 -2.51 -14.83
CA ALA A 351 11.00 -3.19 -15.42
C ALA A 351 9.94 -2.18 -15.91
N ASP A 352 9.79 -1.10 -15.15
CA ASP A 352 8.91 0.04 -15.43
C ASP A 352 9.57 1.34 -14.92
N ALA A 353 8.79 2.40 -14.73
CA ALA A 353 9.31 3.70 -14.29
C ALA A 353 9.94 3.70 -12.89
N ILE A 354 9.65 2.71 -12.04
CA ILE A 354 10.02 2.70 -10.61
C ILE A 354 10.55 1.37 -10.09
N HIS A 355 10.17 0.25 -10.73
CA HIS A 355 10.55 -1.08 -10.27
C HIS A 355 11.79 -1.57 -11.00
N THR A 356 12.78 -1.99 -10.23
CA THR A 356 13.97 -2.63 -10.78
C THR A 356 13.69 -4.07 -11.21
N ASN A 357 14.46 -4.52 -12.19
CA ASN A 357 14.58 -5.93 -12.52
C ASN A 357 15.75 -6.58 -11.73
N PRO A 358 16.05 -7.88 -11.87
CA PRO A 358 17.13 -8.51 -11.11
C PRO A 358 18.50 -7.82 -11.23
N ALA A 359 18.81 -7.22 -12.39
CA ALA A 359 20.07 -6.48 -12.57
C ALA A 359 20.09 -5.18 -11.77
N GLY A 360 18.97 -4.43 -11.78
CA GLY A 360 18.81 -3.23 -10.98
C GLY A 360 18.79 -3.52 -9.48
N SER A 361 18.18 -4.63 -9.07
CA SER A 361 18.21 -5.11 -7.68
C SER A 361 19.65 -5.41 -7.22
N ALA A 362 20.44 -6.08 -8.08
CA ALA A 362 21.86 -6.32 -7.83
C ALA A 362 22.66 -5.02 -7.75
N HIS A 363 22.31 -4.01 -8.55
CA HIS A 363 22.95 -2.70 -8.52
C HIS A 363 22.64 -1.94 -7.22
N ILE A 364 21.37 -1.91 -6.77
CA ILE A 364 20.98 -1.35 -5.47
C ILE A 364 21.76 -2.02 -4.34
N ALA A 365 21.82 -3.35 -4.31
CA ALA A 365 22.52 -4.11 -3.29
C ALA A 365 24.02 -3.75 -3.24
N ARG A 366 24.67 -3.66 -4.41
CA ARG A 366 26.09 -3.26 -4.52
C ARG A 366 26.31 -1.84 -4.01
N PHE A 367 25.46 -0.89 -4.39
CA PHE A 367 25.56 0.50 -3.96
C PHE A 367 25.37 0.65 -2.46
N LEU A 368 24.39 -0.05 -1.87
CA LEU A 368 24.08 0.05 -0.45
C LEU A 368 25.10 -0.67 0.45
N ALA A 369 25.79 -1.70 -0.06
CA ALA A 369 26.76 -2.43 0.73
C ALA A 369 27.90 -1.54 1.25
N GLU A 370 28.39 -0.61 0.42
CA GLU A 370 29.49 0.29 0.76
C GLU A 370 29.17 1.19 1.99
N PRO A 371 28.09 1.99 2.00
CA PRO A 371 27.76 2.85 3.14
C PRO A 371 27.22 2.07 4.36
N LEU A 372 26.69 0.86 4.18
CA LEU A 372 26.11 0.08 5.28
C LEU A 372 27.15 -0.78 6.00
N LEU A 373 28.21 -1.20 5.35
CA LEU A 373 29.27 -2.03 5.95
C LEU A 373 29.83 -1.44 7.25
N PRO A 374 30.30 -0.17 7.31
CA PRO A 374 30.83 0.42 8.53
C PRO A 374 29.77 0.67 9.63
N LEU A 375 28.50 0.77 9.25
CA LEU A 375 27.39 0.95 10.20
C LEU A 375 27.00 -0.37 10.84
N SER A 376 26.96 -1.43 10.03
CA SER A 376 26.52 -2.76 10.47
C SER A 376 27.62 -3.52 11.19
N CYS A 377 28.86 -3.37 10.75
CA CYS A 377 30.06 -4.01 11.30
C CYS A 377 31.19 -2.97 11.43
N PRO A 378 31.16 -2.13 12.47
CA PRO A 378 32.22 -1.17 12.70
C PRO A 378 33.56 -1.90 12.86
N PRO A 379 34.66 -1.35 12.33
CA PRO A 379 35.99 -1.91 12.57
C PRO A 379 36.25 -1.96 14.07
N ALA A 380 36.87 -3.05 14.51
CA ALA A 380 37.19 -3.33 15.93
C ALA A 380 38.13 -2.28 16.54
#